data_863ab7d02859696c136ff892c22e464b
#
_entry.id   863ab7d02859696c136ff892c22e464b
#
_cell.length_a   1.000
_cell.length_b   1.000
_cell.length_c   1.000
_cell.angle_alpha   90.00
_cell.angle_beta   90.00
_cell.angle_gamma   90.00
#
_symmetry.space_group_name_H-M   'P 1'
#
loop_
_entity.id
_entity.type
_entity.pdbx_description
1 polymer ?
#
loop_
_entity_poly.entity_id
_entity_poly.type
_entity_poly.pdbx_seq_one_letter_code
_entity_poly.pdbx_strand_id
1 'polypeptide(L)'
;MAVIELTSANFEEEVIKSNVPVLVDFWASWCGPCRMLSPVVDEISEENADIKVGKVNVDEQEELAMRFGIMSIPTLLVFRNGTLAAQSVGVQPKQAILDIVKG
;
A
#
# COMPACT_ATOMS: atom_id res chain seq x y z
N MET A 1 1.06 -1.72 -14.16
CA MET A 1 -0.30 -1.24 -13.90
C MET A 1 -0.27 0.08 -13.15
N ALA A 2 -1.28 0.90 -13.32
CA ALA A 2 -1.34 2.17 -12.59
C ALA A 2 -1.61 1.93 -11.11
N VAL A 3 -1.09 2.82 -10.26
CA VAL A 3 -1.39 2.80 -8.83
C VAL A 3 -2.84 3.24 -8.63
N ILE A 4 -3.56 2.51 -7.80
CA ILE A 4 -4.97 2.77 -7.52
C ILE A 4 -5.09 3.69 -6.31
N GLU A 5 -5.89 4.75 -6.43
CA GLU A 5 -6.24 5.57 -5.28
C GLU A 5 -7.32 4.82 -4.49
N LEU A 6 -6.96 4.39 -3.28
CA LEU A 6 -7.85 3.61 -2.44
C LEU A 6 -8.63 4.51 -1.48
N THR A 7 -9.92 4.24 -1.39
CA THR A 7 -10.85 4.97 -0.52
C THR A 7 -11.69 3.96 0.26
N SER A 8 -12.44 4.45 1.25
CA SER A 8 -13.40 3.59 1.96
C SER A 8 -14.43 2.98 1.00
N ALA A 9 -14.73 3.66 -0.11
CA ALA A 9 -15.72 3.19 -1.07
C ALA A 9 -15.23 2.03 -1.92
N ASN A 10 -13.93 1.98 -2.27
CA ASN A 10 -13.42 0.95 -3.18
C ASN A 10 -12.50 -0.08 -2.52
N PHE A 11 -12.21 0.06 -1.22
CA PHE A 11 -11.23 -0.81 -0.55
C PHE A 11 -11.63 -2.29 -0.59
N GLU A 12 -12.89 -2.60 -0.32
CA GLU A 12 -13.36 -3.99 -0.34
C GLU A 12 -13.15 -4.63 -1.71
N GLU A 13 -13.58 -3.92 -2.77
CA GLU A 13 -13.51 -4.44 -4.13
C GLU A 13 -12.06 -4.56 -4.60
N GLU A 14 -11.26 -3.53 -4.36
CA GLU A 14 -9.91 -3.49 -4.90
C GLU A 14 -8.89 -4.30 -4.10
N VAL A 15 -9.07 -4.41 -2.79
CA VAL A 15 -8.09 -5.04 -1.91
C VAL A 15 -8.58 -6.38 -1.38
N ILE A 16 -9.73 -6.38 -0.71
CA ILE A 16 -10.20 -7.60 -0.03
C ILE A 16 -10.61 -8.68 -1.03
N LYS A 17 -11.26 -8.29 -2.12
CA LYS A 17 -11.73 -9.23 -3.17
C LYS A 17 -10.70 -9.46 -4.27
N SER A 18 -9.49 -8.95 -4.12
CA SER A 18 -8.45 -9.10 -5.15
C SER A 18 -7.97 -10.54 -5.25
N ASN A 19 -7.80 -11.02 -6.49
CA ASN A 19 -7.25 -12.34 -6.79
C ASN A 19 -5.71 -12.36 -6.80
N VAL A 20 -5.09 -11.19 -6.74
CA VAL A 20 -3.63 -11.05 -6.74
C VAL A 20 -3.19 -10.34 -5.46
N PRO A 21 -1.93 -10.50 -5.05
CA PRO A 21 -1.43 -9.76 -3.88
C PRO A 21 -1.57 -8.25 -4.08
N VAL A 22 -1.88 -7.53 -3.00
CA VAL A 22 -2.06 -6.08 -3.04
C VAL A 22 -1.10 -5.43 -2.05
N LEU A 23 -0.33 -4.47 -2.55
CA LEU A 23 0.52 -3.62 -1.74
C LEU A 23 -0.22 -2.31 -1.51
N VAL A 24 -0.42 -1.93 -0.25
CA VAL A 24 -1.15 -0.72 0.12
C VAL A 24 -0.22 0.24 0.85
N ASP A 25 -0.05 1.44 0.30
CA ASP A 25 0.81 2.49 0.84
C ASP A 25 -0.04 3.55 1.55
N PHE A 26 0.10 3.64 2.88
CA PHE A 26 -0.54 4.68 3.69
C PHE A 26 0.39 5.88 3.79
N TRP A 27 -0.07 7.04 3.32
CA TRP A 27 0.76 8.23 3.15
C TRP A 27 -0.01 9.52 3.45
N ALA A 28 0.72 10.63 3.52
CA ALA A 28 0.13 11.97 3.59
C ALA A 28 0.99 12.94 2.80
N SER A 29 0.38 14.03 2.31
CA SER A 29 1.07 15.00 1.47
C SER A 29 2.19 15.76 2.21
N TRP A 30 2.04 15.94 3.52
CA TRP A 30 3.02 16.66 4.35
C TRP A 30 4.18 15.76 4.81
N CYS A 31 4.17 14.50 4.47
CA CYS A 31 5.13 13.53 4.97
C CYS A 31 6.32 13.40 4.03
N GLY A 32 7.50 13.87 4.47
CA GLY A 32 8.74 13.79 3.68
C GLY A 32 9.14 12.38 3.31
N PRO A 33 9.24 11.45 4.29
CA PRO A 33 9.56 10.05 3.97
C PRO A 33 8.59 9.40 3.00
N CYS A 34 7.30 9.77 3.06
CA CYS A 34 6.30 9.26 2.11
C CYS A 34 6.64 9.66 0.68
N ARG A 35 7.12 10.90 0.49
CA ARG A 35 7.53 11.38 -0.83
C ARG A 35 8.76 10.66 -1.36
N MET A 36 9.64 10.21 -0.47
CA MET A 36 10.80 9.41 -0.85
C MET A 36 10.40 8.01 -1.30
N LEU A 37 9.40 7.43 -0.64
CA LEU A 37 8.92 6.08 -0.94
C LEU A 37 8.04 6.03 -2.19
N SER A 38 7.31 7.09 -2.47
CA SER A 38 6.32 7.12 -3.56
C SER A 38 6.87 6.68 -4.92
N PRO A 39 8.04 7.18 -5.39
CA PRO A 39 8.59 6.72 -6.67
C PRO A 39 8.91 5.23 -6.69
N VAL A 40 9.34 4.68 -5.55
CA VAL A 40 9.66 3.25 -5.44
C VAL A 40 8.40 2.42 -5.59
N VAL A 41 7.32 2.83 -4.92
CA VAL A 41 6.02 2.16 -5.01
C VAL A 41 5.47 2.23 -6.43
N ASP A 42 5.60 3.38 -7.09
CA ASP A 42 5.17 3.55 -8.49
C ASP A 42 5.95 2.62 -9.42
N GLU A 43 7.28 2.51 -9.23
CA GLU A 43 8.12 1.59 -10.00
C GLU A 43 7.69 0.14 -9.83
N ILE A 44 7.41 -0.26 -8.60
CA ILE A 44 6.96 -1.62 -8.30
C ILE A 44 5.66 -1.90 -9.06
N SER A 45 4.74 -0.95 -9.09
CA SER A 45 3.48 -1.09 -9.81
C SER A 45 3.72 -1.28 -11.31
N GLU A 46 4.63 -0.51 -11.89
CA GLU A 46 4.92 -0.56 -13.33
C GLU A 46 5.65 -1.84 -13.73
N GLU A 47 6.51 -2.35 -12.87
CA GLU A 47 7.38 -3.49 -13.20
C GLU A 47 6.79 -4.85 -12.84
N ASN A 48 5.70 -4.90 -12.10
CA ASN A 48 5.14 -6.15 -11.58
C ASN A 48 3.63 -6.24 -11.85
N ALA A 49 3.27 -6.74 -13.03
CA ALA A 49 1.88 -6.87 -13.44
C ALA A 49 1.12 -7.95 -12.65
N ASP A 50 1.83 -8.78 -11.89
CA ASP A 50 1.26 -9.86 -11.10
C ASP A 50 0.79 -9.42 -9.71
N ILE A 51 1.00 -8.15 -9.36
CA ILE A 51 0.52 -7.58 -8.10
C ILE A 51 -0.27 -6.31 -8.38
N LYS A 52 -1.11 -5.94 -7.42
CA LYS A 52 -1.86 -4.69 -7.45
C LYS A 52 -1.23 -3.75 -6.43
N VAL A 53 -1.16 -2.47 -6.75
CA VAL A 53 -0.61 -1.44 -5.86
C VAL A 53 -1.64 -0.34 -5.69
N GLY A 54 -1.91 0.02 -4.44
CA GLY A 54 -2.81 1.12 -4.12
C GLY A 54 -2.23 2.02 -3.06
N LYS A 55 -2.75 3.25 -2.99
CA LYS A 55 -2.33 4.25 -2.01
C LYS A 55 -3.54 4.77 -1.25
N VAL A 56 -3.37 4.96 0.06
CA VAL A 56 -4.38 5.53 0.95
C VAL A 56 -3.83 6.82 1.53
N ASN A 57 -4.49 7.95 1.25
CA ASN A 57 -4.16 9.22 1.90
C ASN A 57 -4.83 9.22 3.27
N VAL A 58 -4.01 9.17 4.34
CA VAL A 58 -4.55 9.02 5.70
C VAL A 58 -5.38 10.22 6.16
N ASP A 59 -5.12 11.41 5.59
CA ASP A 59 -5.88 12.60 5.94
C ASP A 59 -7.28 12.58 5.33
N GLU A 60 -7.44 11.94 4.17
CA GLU A 60 -8.72 11.84 3.48
C GLU A 60 -9.47 10.56 3.83
N GLN A 61 -8.77 9.52 4.26
CA GLN A 61 -9.35 8.21 4.54
C GLN A 61 -9.06 7.80 5.98
N GLU A 62 -9.53 8.58 6.92
CA GLU A 62 -9.28 8.37 8.35
C GLU A 62 -9.80 7.01 8.83
N GLU A 63 -10.95 6.56 8.34
CA GLU A 63 -11.53 5.28 8.71
C GLU A 63 -10.62 4.11 8.34
N LEU A 64 -10.02 4.16 7.15
CA LEU A 64 -9.10 3.11 6.71
C LEU A 64 -7.86 3.08 7.59
N ALA A 65 -7.30 4.26 7.89
CA ALA A 65 -6.13 4.34 8.76
C ALA A 65 -6.45 3.78 10.15
N MET A 66 -7.60 4.10 10.70
CA MET A 66 -8.03 3.60 12.00
C MET A 66 -8.28 2.09 11.96
N ARG A 67 -8.95 1.60 10.91
CA ARG A 67 -9.26 0.18 10.74
C ARG A 67 -8.01 -0.70 10.84
N PHE A 68 -6.90 -0.23 10.27
CA PHE A 68 -5.65 -1.00 10.25
C PHE A 68 -4.62 -0.53 11.28
N GLY A 69 -5.01 0.36 12.19
CA GLY A 69 -4.14 0.79 13.27
C GLY A 69 -2.89 1.51 12.82
N ILE A 70 -2.99 2.35 11.78
CA ILE A 70 -1.84 3.05 11.24
C ILE A 70 -1.41 4.16 12.21
N MET A 71 -0.26 3.98 12.84
CA MET A 71 0.27 4.90 13.86
C MET A 71 1.35 5.83 13.31
N SER A 72 2.00 5.42 12.23
CA SER A 72 3.05 6.21 11.60
C SER A 72 3.02 6.00 10.09
N ILE A 73 3.56 6.93 9.33
CA ILE A 73 3.60 6.87 7.88
C ILE A 73 5.01 7.17 7.38
N PRO A 74 5.44 6.59 6.25
CA PRO A 74 4.66 5.65 5.44
C PRO A 74 4.56 4.29 6.11
N THR A 75 3.43 3.63 5.91
CA THR A 75 3.25 2.23 6.30
C THR A 75 2.76 1.47 5.07
N LEU A 76 3.41 0.36 4.78
CA LEU A 76 3.00 -0.54 3.71
C LEU A 76 2.33 -1.76 4.31
N LEU A 77 1.16 -2.11 3.80
CA LEU A 77 0.48 -3.35 4.15
C LEU A 77 0.41 -4.23 2.91
N VAL A 78 0.57 -5.53 3.10
CA VAL A 78 0.42 -6.51 2.03
C VAL A 78 -0.78 -7.39 2.34
N PHE A 79 -1.69 -7.48 1.38
CA PHE A 79 -2.87 -8.34 1.47
C PHE A 79 -2.77 -9.48 0.48
N ARG A 80 -3.07 -10.70 0.92
CA ARG A 80 -3.16 -11.88 0.06
C ARG A 80 -4.49 -12.58 0.32
N ASN A 81 -5.27 -12.75 -0.74
CA ASN A 81 -6.58 -13.41 -0.64
C ASN A 81 -7.47 -12.75 0.42
N GLY A 82 -7.44 -11.42 0.47
CA GLY A 82 -8.25 -10.63 1.39
C GLY A 82 -7.75 -10.58 2.83
N THR A 83 -6.60 -11.18 3.12
CA THR A 83 -6.04 -11.25 4.47
C THR A 83 -4.76 -10.43 4.56
N LEU A 84 -4.60 -9.69 5.65
CA LEU A 84 -3.37 -8.94 5.92
C LEU A 84 -2.23 -9.95 6.16
N ALA A 85 -1.24 -9.94 5.27
CA ALA A 85 -0.15 -10.91 5.27
C ALA A 85 1.16 -10.34 5.81
N ALA A 86 1.42 -9.04 5.63
CA ALA A 86 2.68 -8.43 6.05
C ALA A 86 2.52 -6.94 6.24
N GLN A 87 3.43 -6.35 7.00
CA GLN A 87 3.47 -4.92 7.29
C GLN A 87 4.90 -4.43 7.31
N SER A 88 5.12 -3.22 6.80
CA SER A 88 6.42 -2.56 6.83
C SER A 88 6.23 -1.10 7.14
N VAL A 89 6.97 -0.56 8.10
CA VAL A 89 6.88 0.85 8.52
C VAL A 89 8.14 1.58 8.10
N GLY A 90 7.98 2.75 7.50
CA GLY A 90 9.09 3.61 7.08
C GLY A 90 9.55 3.32 5.66
N VAL A 91 10.58 4.06 5.24
CA VAL A 91 11.17 3.90 3.91
C VAL A 91 12.00 2.63 3.86
N GLN A 92 11.75 1.79 2.85
CA GLN A 92 12.47 0.54 2.65
C GLN A 92 12.99 0.48 1.23
N PRO A 93 14.11 -0.24 1.00
CA PRO A 93 14.60 -0.46 -0.37
C PRO A 93 13.59 -1.27 -1.18
N LYS A 94 13.54 -1.03 -2.47
CA LYS A 94 12.63 -1.70 -3.40
C LYS A 94 12.65 -3.23 -3.24
N GLN A 95 13.84 -3.83 -3.15
CA GLN A 95 13.95 -5.27 -3.03
C GLN A 95 13.32 -5.80 -1.74
N ALA A 96 13.47 -5.07 -0.63
CA ALA A 96 12.86 -5.47 0.64
C ALA A 96 11.33 -5.47 0.53
N ILE A 97 10.78 -4.47 -0.17
CA ILE A 97 9.34 -4.40 -0.40
C ILE A 97 8.87 -5.56 -1.28
N LEU A 98 9.57 -5.82 -2.36
CA LEU A 98 9.25 -6.95 -3.24
C LEU A 98 9.29 -8.28 -2.50
N ASP A 99 10.25 -8.45 -1.60
CA ASP A 99 10.37 -9.67 -0.81
C ASP A 99 9.14 -9.92 0.07
N ILE A 100 8.58 -8.88 0.68
CA ILE A 100 7.38 -9.05 1.51
C ILE A 100 6.10 -9.21 0.68
N VAL A 101 6.03 -8.59 -0.49
CA VAL A 101 4.87 -8.70 -1.36
C VAL A 101 4.80 -10.06 -2.02
N LYS A 102 5.92 -10.55 -2.50
CA LYS A 102 6.01 -11.82 -3.25
C LYS A 102 6.37 -13.02 -2.38
N GLY A 103 6.83 -12.75 -1.18
CA GLY A 103 7.23 -13.78 -0.22
C GLY A 103 6.06 -14.63 0.35
#